data_47f210a8fe11f6570b4c40dc365d1c79
#
_entry.id   47f210a8fe11f6570b4c40dc365d1c79
#
_cell.length_a   1.000
_cell.length_b   1.000
_cell.length_c   1.000
_cell.angle_alpha   90.00
_cell.angle_beta   90.00
_cell.angle_gamma   90.00
#
_symmetry.space_group_name_H-M   'P 1'
#
loop_
_entity.id
_entity.type
_entity.pdbx_description
1 polymer ?
#
loop_
_entity_poly.entity_id
_entity_poly.type
_entity_poly.pdbx_seq_one_letter_code
_entity_poly.pdbx_strand_id
1 'polypeptide(L)'
;MLLQFRTGTNSDIPQLQELAIKSWGEYEKVLLPDYWIKLFSNISNPDTYSELLEIAHCEVCTNEENTIVGMAFLVPSGNATEIYEASWCQLRFVSVDPSYNGQGIAKTLTQKCISLAKQQNEQIMALHTSEMMDKARHIYESLGFTILKEIPPRFNKKYWLYTLTI
;
A
#
# COMPACT_ATOMS: atom_id res chain seq x y z
N MET A 1 -8.68 -16.00 -16.36
CA MET A 1 -8.24 -16.07 -14.96
C MET A 1 -9.21 -15.29 -14.10
N LEU A 2 -9.79 -15.93 -13.09
CA LEU A 2 -10.78 -15.29 -12.22
C LEU A 2 -10.11 -14.70 -11.00
N LEU A 3 -10.17 -13.37 -10.87
CA LEU A 3 -9.70 -12.64 -9.70
C LEU A 3 -10.90 -12.23 -8.85
N GLN A 4 -10.78 -12.37 -7.54
CA GLN A 4 -11.79 -11.96 -6.59
C GLN A 4 -11.23 -10.94 -5.62
N PHE A 5 -12.07 -10.03 -5.13
CA PHE A 5 -11.70 -9.01 -4.17
C PHE A 5 -12.54 -9.19 -2.92
N ARG A 6 -11.89 -9.14 -1.76
CA ARG A 6 -12.58 -9.28 -0.46
C ARG A 6 -11.82 -8.52 0.64
N THR A 7 -12.47 -8.39 1.78
CA THR A 7 -11.83 -7.85 2.99
C THR A 7 -10.81 -8.84 3.52
N GLY A 8 -9.61 -8.34 3.84
CA GLY A 8 -8.58 -9.12 4.52
C GLY A 8 -8.79 -9.13 6.02
N THR A 9 -8.35 -10.22 6.67
CA THR A 9 -8.53 -10.44 8.11
C THR A 9 -7.22 -10.90 8.75
N ASN A 10 -7.20 -11.01 10.07
CA ASN A 10 -6.04 -11.49 10.82
C ASN A 10 -5.57 -12.87 10.36
N SER A 11 -6.47 -13.74 9.92
CA SER A 11 -6.10 -15.06 9.40
C SER A 11 -5.32 -15.00 8.09
N ASP A 12 -5.34 -13.86 7.41
CA ASP A 12 -4.60 -13.65 6.15
C ASP A 12 -3.14 -13.20 6.38
N ILE A 13 -2.75 -12.86 7.60
CA ILE A 13 -1.43 -12.29 7.90
C ILE A 13 -0.26 -13.08 7.29
N PRO A 14 -0.19 -14.41 7.39
CA PRO A 14 0.90 -15.15 6.74
C PRO A 14 1.00 -14.89 5.25
N GLN A 15 -0.13 -14.80 4.55
CA GLN A 15 -0.13 -14.51 3.11
C GLN A 15 0.20 -13.05 2.82
N LEU A 16 -0.20 -12.10 3.68
CA LEU A 16 0.16 -10.68 3.53
C LEU A 16 1.67 -10.47 3.65
N GLN A 17 2.30 -11.16 4.63
CA GLN A 17 3.76 -11.15 4.78
C GLN A 17 4.44 -11.67 3.51
N GLU A 18 4.00 -12.82 3.04
CA GLU A 18 4.57 -13.47 1.86
C GLU A 18 4.42 -12.59 0.61
N LEU A 19 3.25 -11.99 0.43
CA LEU A 19 2.99 -11.08 -0.67
C LEU A 19 3.89 -9.84 -0.61
N ALA A 20 4.05 -9.23 0.56
CA ALA A 20 4.92 -8.07 0.73
C ALA A 20 6.36 -8.40 0.38
N ILE A 21 6.85 -9.55 0.82
CA ILE A 21 8.22 -10.01 0.52
C ILE A 21 8.40 -10.19 -0.99
N LYS A 22 7.43 -10.78 -1.68
CA LYS A 22 7.47 -10.93 -3.13
C LYS A 22 7.43 -9.59 -3.85
N SER A 23 6.50 -8.73 -3.45
CA SER A 23 6.27 -7.44 -4.11
C SER A 23 7.45 -6.49 -3.95
N TRP A 24 8.01 -6.39 -2.75
CA TRP A 24 9.13 -5.49 -2.47
C TRP A 24 10.50 -6.14 -2.59
N GLY A 25 10.54 -7.45 -2.81
CA GLY A 25 11.79 -8.18 -3.01
C GLY A 25 12.63 -7.68 -4.19
N GLU A 26 12.00 -7.07 -5.17
CA GLU A 26 12.70 -6.49 -6.32
C GLU A 26 13.64 -5.32 -5.91
N TYR A 27 13.38 -4.69 -4.76
CA TYR A 27 14.19 -3.56 -4.28
C TYR A 27 15.47 -4.02 -3.57
N GLU A 28 15.63 -5.30 -3.28
CA GLU A 28 16.86 -5.84 -2.69
C GLU A 28 18.10 -5.46 -3.50
N LYS A 29 17.97 -5.45 -4.83
CA LYS A 29 19.07 -5.10 -5.74
C LYS A 29 19.27 -3.59 -5.89
N VAL A 30 18.26 -2.80 -5.53
CA VAL A 30 18.25 -1.35 -5.70
C VAL A 30 18.74 -0.64 -4.45
N LEU A 31 18.43 -1.21 -3.27
CA LEU A 31 18.78 -0.62 -1.99
C LEU A 31 20.16 -1.11 -1.52
N LEU A 32 20.85 -0.25 -0.76
CA LEU A 32 22.03 -0.68 -0.04
C LEU A 32 21.65 -1.78 0.97
N PRO A 33 22.56 -2.74 1.27
CA PRO A 33 22.23 -3.89 2.11
C PRO A 33 21.61 -3.54 3.46
N ASP A 34 22.09 -2.53 4.15
CA ASP A 34 21.56 -2.14 5.46
C ASP A 34 20.13 -1.60 5.36
N TYR A 35 19.81 -0.87 4.28
CA TYR A 35 18.46 -0.38 4.05
C TYR A 35 17.50 -1.50 3.68
N TRP A 36 17.97 -2.46 2.88
CA TRP A 36 17.15 -3.63 2.55
C TRP A 36 16.83 -4.45 3.79
N ILE A 37 17.82 -4.69 4.66
CA ILE A 37 17.61 -5.42 5.91
C ILE A 37 16.54 -4.72 6.76
N LYS A 38 16.58 -3.40 6.85
CA LYS A 38 15.60 -2.62 7.61
C LYS A 38 14.20 -2.75 7.02
N LEU A 39 14.07 -2.61 5.71
CA LEU A 39 12.80 -2.78 5.01
C LEU A 39 12.26 -4.20 5.17
N PHE A 40 13.08 -5.20 4.94
CA PHE A 40 12.72 -6.61 5.08
C PHE A 40 12.26 -6.94 6.49
N SER A 41 12.94 -6.43 7.51
CA SER A 41 12.56 -6.61 8.90
C SER A 41 11.14 -6.11 9.17
N ASN A 42 10.75 -4.99 8.55
CA ASN A 42 9.41 -4.44 8.71
C ASN A 42 8.35 -5.27 7.96
N ILE A 43 8.58 -5.58 6.69
CA ILE A 43 7.57 -6.26 5.87
C ILE A 43 7.44 -7.75 6.20
N SER A 44 8.42 -8.35 6.84
CA SER A 44 8.38 -9.75 7.28
C SER A 44 7.86 -9.93 8.70
N ASN A 45 7.66 -8.85 9.45
CA ASN A 45 7.17 -8.93 10.82
C ASN A 45 5.63 -9.04 10.83
N PRO A 46 5.06 -10.12 11.41
CA PRO A 46 3.59 -10.26 11.48
C PRO A 46 2.92 -9.14 12.25
N ASP A 47 3.59 -8.54 13.24
CA ASP A 47 3.05 -7.45 14.04
C ASP A 47 2.76 -6.20 13.20
N THR A 48 3.53 -5.98 12.13
CA THR A 48 3.29 -4.88 11.19
C THR A 48 1.86 -4.95 10.64
N TYR A 49 1.39 -6.14 10.32
CA TYR A 49 0.05 -6.34 9.74
C TYR A 49 -1.04 -6.42 10.80
N SER A 50 -0.78 -7.07 11.94
CA SER A 50 -1.76 -7.16 13.00
C SER A 50 -2.09 -5.80 13.60
N GLU A 51 -1.09 -4.96 13.81
CA GLU A 51 -1.28 -3.58 14.28
C GLU A 51 -2.04 -2.74 13.26
N LEU A 52 -1.70 -2.89 11.98
CA LEU A 52 -2.39 -2.16 10.92
C LEU A 52 -3.85 -2.59 10.78
N LEU A 53 -4.13 -3.89 10.89
CA LEU A 53 -5.49 -4.42 10.84
C LEU A 53 -6.38 -3.96 12.00
N GLU A 54 -5.80 -3.56 13.13
CA GLU A 54 -6.57 -3.01 14.25
C GLU A 54 -7.22 -1.66 13.92
N ILE A 55 -6.60 -0.88 13.01
CA ILE A 55 -7.06 0.48 12.72
C ILE A 55 -7.51 0.66 11.26
N ALA A 56 -7.16 -0.24 10.37
CA ALA A 56 -7.34 -0.07 8.94
C ALA A 56 -8.27 -1.12 8.34
N HIS A 57 -8.91 -0.76 7.23
CA HIS A 57 -9.56 -1.71 6.34
C HIS A 57 -8.50 -2.30 5.41
N CYS A 58 -8.48 -3.63 5.29
CA CYS A 58 -7.62 -4.33 4.34
C CYS A 58 -8.47 -4.85 3.19
N GLU A 59 -8.09 -4.49 1.96
CA GLU A 59 -8.67 -5.05 0.75
C GLU A 59 -7.66 -5.99 0.11
N VAL A 60 -8.10 -7.21 -0.22
CA VAL A 60 -7.22 -8.19 -0.88
C VAL A 60 -7.81 -8.67 -2.19
N CYS A 61 -6.91 -9.05 -3.10
CA CYS A 61 -7.24 -9.71 -4.35
C CYS A 61 -6.74 -11.14 -4.28
N THR A 62 -7.60 -12.11 -4.61
CA THR A 62 -7.25 -13.53 -4.63
C THR A 62 -7.40 -14.11 -6.02
N ASN A 63 -6.60 -15.15 -6.31
CA ASN A 63 -6.74 -15.94 -7.53
C ASN A 63 -7.71 -17.11 -7.35
N GLU A 64 -7.81 -17.97 -8.34
CA GLU A 64 -8.72 -19.12 -8.32
C GLU A 64 -8.43 -20.14 -7.22
N GLU A 65 -7.18 -20.17 -6.74
CA GLU A 65 -6.74 -21.06 -5.66
C GLU A 65 -6.87 -20.41 -4.27
N ASN A 66 -7.52 -19.26 -4.19
CA ASN A 66 -7.65 -18.49 -2.96
C ASN A 66 -6.33 -17.93 -2.42
N THR A 67 -5.31 -17.85 -3.27
CA THR A 67 -4.03 -17.21 -2.90
C THR A 67 -4.16 -15.71 -3.03
N ILE A 68 -3.70 -14.97 -2.02
CA ILE A 68 -3.67 -13.50 -2.06
C ILE A 68 -2.55 -13.04 -2.99
N VAL A 69 -2.93 -12.33 -4.03
CA VAL A 69 -2.01 -11.81 -5.06
C VAL A 69 -1.95 -10.29 -5.08
N GLY A 70 -2.75 -9.63 -4.27
CA GLY A 70 -2.74 -8.18 -4.10
C GLY A 70 -3.34 -7.76 -2.78
N MET A 71 -2.88 -6.65 -2.24
CA MET A 71 -3.41 -6.05 -1.00
C MET A 71 -3.30 -4.53 -1.03
N ALA A 72 -4.18 -3.88 -0.28
CA ALA A 72 -4.12 -2.46 0.03
C ALA A 72 -4.78 -2.21 1.37
N PHE A 73 -4.29 -1.23 2.11
CA PHE A 73 -4.86 -0.86 3.40
C PHE A 73 -5.36 0.58 3.35
N LEU A 74 -6.55 0.80 3.86
CA LEU A 74 -7.12 2.13 4.08
C LEU A 74 -7.14 2.42 5.57
N VAL A 75 -6.28 3.35 6.01
CA VAL A 75 -6.26 3.84 7.39
C VAL A 75 -7.21 5.05 7.46
N PRO A 76 -8.25 5.01 8.31
CA PRO A 76 -9.18 6.14 8.41
C PRO A 76 -8.53 7.38 9.01
N SER A 77 -9.15 8.54 8.82
CA SER A 77 -8.73 9.77 9.51
C SER A 77 -8.75 9.57 11.03
N GLY A 78 -7.97 10.38 11.73
CA GLY A 78 -7.77 10.24 13.18
C GLY A 78 -6.49 9.51 13.57
N ASN A 79 -5.60 9.24 12.61
CA ASN A 79 -4.35 8.49 12.83
C ASN A 79 -3.15 9.30 12.33
N ALA A 80 -2.92 10.46 12.93
CA ALA A 80 -1.81 11.34 12.58
C ALA A 80 -0.46 10.65 12.76
N THR A 81 0.47 10.96 11.85
CA THR A 81 1.88 10.58 11.95
C THR A 81 2.75 11.80 11.70
N GLU A 82 4.07 11.63 11.67
CA GLU A 82 5.00 12.72 11.35
C GLU A 82 4.80 13.30 9.94
N ILE A 83 4.20 12.52 9.00
CA ILE A 83 3.97 12.97 7.62
C ILE A 83 2.49 13.09 7.26
N TYR A 84 1.58 12.46 8.02
CA TYR A 84 0.15 12.48 7.74
C TYR A 84 -0.61 13.30 8.77
N GLU A 85 -1.46 14.21 8.30
CA GLU A 85 -2.36 14.96 9.17
C GLU A 85 -3.49 14.09 9.69
N ALA A 86 -3.99 14.40 10.89
CA ALA A 86 -5.08 13.64 11.51
C ALA A 86 -6.36 13.64 10.68
N SER A 87 -6.60 14.70 9.91
CA SER A 87 -7.81 14.84 9.08
C SER A 87 -7.78 14.02 7.79
N TRP A 88 -6.63 13.41 7.45
CA TRP A 88 -6.49 12.62 6.24
C TRP A 88 -6.71 11.13 6.51
N CYS A 89 -7.35 10.43 5.58
CA CYS A 89 -7.21 8.97 5.49
C CYS A 89 -5.93 8.64 4.71
N GLN A 90 -5.43 7.43 4.85
CA GLN A 90 -4.15 7.02 4.27
C GLN A 90 -4.29 5.73 3.48
N LEU A 91 -3.67 5.69 2.31
CA LEU A 91 -3.52 4.47 1.53
C LEU A 91 -2.14 3.88 1.84
N ARG A 92 -2.10 2.65 2.34
CA ARG A 92 -0.86 2.03 2.81
C ARG A 92 -0.68 0.63 2.20
N PHE A 93 0.57 0.22 2.05
CA PHE A 93 0.94 -1.15 1.69
C PHE A 93 0.27 -1.69 0.43
N VAL A 94 0.09 -0.87 -0.60
CA VAL A 94 -0.39 -1.36 -1.89
C VAL A 94 0.66 -2.27 -2.49
N SER A 95 0.34 -3.54 -2.65
CA SER A 95 1.30 -4.55 -3.10
C SER A 95 0.61 -5.54 -4.03
N VAL A 96 1.32 -5.97 -5.06
CA VAL A 96 0.84 -6.97 -6.02
C VAL A 96 1.97 -7.98 -6.27
N ASP A 97 1.63 -9.25 -6.34
CA ASP A 97 2.57 -10.30 -6.73
C ASP A 97 3.11 -9.95 -8.14
N PRO A 98 4.44 -9.89 -8.31
CA PRO A 98 5.02 -9.52 -9.61
C PRO A 98 4.55 -10.39 -10.78
N SER A 99 4.22 -11.66 -10.54
CA SER A 99 3.70 -12.54 -11.60
C SER A 99 2.28 -12.15 -12.06
N TYR A 100 1.62 -11.24 -11.36
CA TYR A 100 0.30 -10.70 -11.70
C TYR A 100 0.35 -9.24 -12.18
N ASN A 101 1.53 -8.70 -12.45
CA ASN A 101 1.67 -7.33 -12.96
C ASN A 101 0.95 -7.15 -14.30
N GLY A 102 0.45 -5.94 -14.53
CA GLY A 102 -0.20 -5.58 -15.79
C GLY A 102 -1.66 -6.00 -15.90
N GLN A 103 -2.26 -6.52 -14.83
CA GLN A 103 -3.66 -6.93 -14.81
C GLN A 103 -4.58 -5.93 -14.11
N GLY A 104 -4.07 -4.76 -13.75
CA GLY A 104 -4.87 -3.70 -13.13
C GLY A 104 -5.23 -3.93 -11.66
N ILE A 105 -4.58 -4.86 -10.98
CA ILE A 105 -4.91 -5.22 -9.59
C ILE A 105 -4.66 -4.04 -8.65
N ALA A 106 -3.48 -3.40 -8.72
CA ALA A 106 -3.15 -2.26 -7.86
C ALA A 106 -4.13 -1.10 -8.07
N LYS A 107 -4.48 -0.83 -9.33
CA LYS A 107 -5.45 0.22 -9.66
C LYS A 107 -6.83 -0.11 -9.09
N THR A 108 -7.29 -1.33 -9.24
CA THR A 108 -8.60 -1.78 -8.72
C THR A 108 -8.63 -1.70 -7.20
N LEU A 109 -7.58 -2.18 -6.52
CA LEU A 109 -7.48 -2.09 -5.06
C LEU A 109 -7.53 -0.64 -4.58
N THR A 110 -6.78 0.24 -5.24
CA THR A 110 -6.77 1.67 -4.92
C THR A 110 -8.15 2.29 -5.12
N GLN A 111 -8.83 1.99 -6.24
CA GLN A 111 -10.17 2.47 -6.51
C GLN A 111 -11.19 2.00 -5.47
N LYS A 112 -11.08 0.76 -5.01
CA LYS A 112 -11.94 0.23 -3.94
C LYS A 112 -11.72 0.96 -2.63
N CYS A 113 -10.48 1.26 -2.28
CA CYS A 113 -10.16 2.06 -1.09
C CYS A 113 -10.69 3.50 -1.21
N ILE A 114 -10.59 4.10 -2.38
CA ILE A 114 -11.16 5.43 -2.64
C ILE A 114 -12.68 5.41 -2.47
N SER A 115 -13.36 4.41 -3.03
CA SER A 115 -14.81 4.26 -2.91
C SER A 115 -15.24 4.10 -1.45
N LEU A 116 -14.52 3.28 -0.69
CA LEU A 116 -14.80 3.09 0.74
C LEU A 116 -14.59 4.39 1.52
N ALA A 117 -13.50 5.11 1.23
CA ALA A 117 -13.22 6.40 1.86
C ALA A 117 -14.35 7.41 1.62
N LYS A 118 -14.88 7.45 0.40
CA LYS A 118 -16.06 8.28 0.07
C LYS A 118 -17.28 7.90 0.91
N GLN A 119 -17.54 6.60 1.05
CA GLN A 119 -18.64 6.11 1.87
C GLN A 119 -18.49 6.47 3.34
N GLN A 120 -17.26 6.60 3.81
CA GLN A 120 -16.92 6.98 5.18
C GLN A 120 -16.84 8.50 5.38
N ASN A 121 -17.16 9.27 4.35
CA ASN A 121 -17.12 10.74 4.37
C ASN A 121 -15.72 11.32 4.58
N GLU A 122 -14.69 10.60 4.17
CA GLU A 122 -13.32 11.13 4.16
C GLU A 122 -13.21 12.20 3.08
N GLN A 123 -12.36 13.20 3.30
CA GLN A 123 -12.21 14.32 2.39
C GLN A 123 -10.92 14.29 1.61
N ILE A 124 -9.84 13.86 2.23
CA ILE A 124 -8.52 13.78 1.61
C ILE A 124 -7.91 12.43 1.91
N MET A 125 -7.45 11.76 0.86
CA MET A 125 -6.64 10.55 0.97
C MET A 125 -5.18 10.90 0.66
N ALA A 126 -4.27 10.46 1.52
CA ALA A 126 -2.84 10.68 1.35
C ALA A 126 -2.09 9.36 1.22
N LEU A 127 -0.97 9.41 0.55
CA LEU A 127 -0.02 8.28 0.46
C LEU A 127 1.39 8.82 0.30
N HIS A 128 2.39 8.00 0.60
CA HIS A 128 3.77 8.33 0.29
C HIS A 128 4.38 7.25 -0.60
N THR A 129 5.21 7.67 -1.53
CA THR A 129 5.87 6.77 -2.47
C THR A 129 7.20 7.37 -2.91
N SER A 130 8.04 6.57 -3.57
CA SER A 130 9.42 6.96 -3.84
C SER A 130 9.78 6.94 -5.32
N GLU A 131 10.96 7.51 -5.62
CA GLU A 131 11.55 7.52 -6.96
C GLU A 131 11.79 6.11 -7.53
N MET A 132 11.91 5.09 -6.67
CA MET A 132 12.10 3.72 -7.14
C MET A 132 10.79 3.00 -7.45
N MET A 133 9.64 3.63 -7.18
CA MET A 133 8.30 3.04 -7.34
C MET A 133 7.53 3.69 -8.50
N ASP A 134 8.16 3.76 -9.67
CA ASP A 134 7.60 4.47 -10.83
C ASP A 134 6.23 3.92 -11.28
N LYS A 135 6.06 2.61 -11.26
CA LYS A 135 4.79 1.98 -11.67
C LYS A 135 3.65 2.39 -10.73
N ALA A 136 3.90 2.37 -9.42
CA ALA A 136 2.92 2.77 -8.44
C ALA A 136 2.56 4.25 -8.59
N ARG A 137 3.56 5.11 -8.76
CA ARG A 137 3.36 6.55 -8.98
C ARG A 137 2.47 6.80 -10.19
N HIS A 138 2.71 6.07 -11.27
CA HIS A 138 1.94 6.21 -12.51
C HIS A 138 0.45 5.88 -12.27
N ILE A 139 0.18 4.83 -11.51
CA ILE A 139 -1.19 4.43 -11.14
C ILE A 139 -1.85 5.54 -10.32
N TYR A 140 -1.18 6.03 -9.28
CA TYR A 140 -1.73 7.06 -8.40
C TYR A 140 -2.01 8.35 -9.17
N GLU A 141 -1.09 8.79 -10.00
CA GLU A 141 -1.27 9.99 -10.81
C GLU A 141 -2.42 9.81 -11.81
N SER A 142 -2.58 8.61 -12.38
CA SER A 142 -3.71 8.32 -13.28
C SER A 142 -5.06 8.38 -12.57
N LEU A 143 -5.09 8.18 -11.26
CA LEU A 143 -6.30 8.25 -10.44
C LEU A 143 -6.57 9.64 -9.85
N GLY A 144 -5.72 10.61 -10.14
CA GLY A 144 -5.90 11.99 -9.72
C GLY A 144 -5.10 12.41 -8.50
N PHE A 145 -4.27 11.53 -7.94
CA PHE A 145 -3.34 11.94 -6.87
C PHE A 145 -2.30 12.91 -7.42
N THR A 146 -1.98 13.93 -6.64
CA THR A 146 -0.95 14.91 -6.98
C THR A 146 0.07 15.03 -5.85
N ILE A 147 1.29 15.43 -6.20
CA ILE A 147 2.33 15.65 -5.20
C ILE A 147 1.97 16.86 -4.37
N LEU A 148 1.90 16.68 -3.04
CA LEU A 148 1.77 17.78 -2.12
C LEU A 148 3.13 18.37 -1.78
N LYS A 149 4.11 17.52 -1.48
CA LYS A 149 5.48 17.93 -1.14
C LYS A 149 6.44 16.75 -1.15
N GLU A 150 7.71 17.06 -1.23
CA GLU A 150 8.78 16.10 -0.95
C GLU A 150 8.89 15.92 0.57
N ILE A 151 9.10 14.70 1.02
CA ILE A 151 9.32 14.38 2.44
C ILE A 151 10.75 13.91 2.65
N PRO A 152 11.25 13.84 3.91
CA PRO A 152 12.60 13.38 4.17
C PRO A 152 12.88 12.03 3.54
N PRO A 153 14.11 11.81 2.99
CA PRO A 153 14.45 10.54 2.34
C PRO A 153 14.28 9.34 3.26
N ARG A 154 13.90 8.21 2.68
CA ARG A 154 13.84 6.91 3.35
C ARG A 154 14.67 5.94 2.54
N PHE A 155 15.45 5.09 3.21
CA PHE A 155 16.31 4.12 2.53
C PHE A 155 17.25 4.77 1.50
N ASN A 156 17.67 6.02 1.78
CA ASN A 156 18.48 6.84 0.87
C ASN A 156 17.82 7.07 -0.50
N LYS A 157 16.49 7.10 -0.53
CA LYS A 157 15.70 7.38 -1.73
C LYS A 157 14.80 8.58 -1.51
N LYS A 158 14.53 9.30 -2.60
CA LYS A 158 13.63 10.44 -2.61
C LYS A 158 12.18 9.96 -2.48
N TYR A 159 11.43 10.58 -1.58
CA TYR A 159 10.01 10.27 -1.33
C TYR A 159 9.16 11.52 -1.45
N TRP A 160 7.92 11.32 -1.89
CA TRP A 160 6.91 12.36 -1.97
C TRP A 160 5.65 11.96 -1.23
N LEU A 161 4.98 12.97 -0.70
CA LEU A 161 3.63 12.85 -0.17
C LEU A 161 2.65 13.26 -1.27
N TYR A 162 1.74 12.35 -1.61
CA TYR A 162 0.67 12.58 -2.57
C TYR A 162 -0.65 12.71 -1.86
N THR A 163 -1.55 13.52 -2.38
CA THR A 163 -2.92 13.64 -1.88
C THR A 163 -3.93 13.59 -3.01
N LEU A 164 -5.13 13.13 -2.65
CA LEU A 164 -6.30 13.12 -3.52
C LEU A 164 -7.46 13.73 -2.74
N THR A 165 -8.10 14.73 -3.32
CA THR A 165 -9.36 15.25 -2.78
C THR A 165 -10.48 14.32 -3.22
N ILE A 166 -11.21 13.81 -2.27
CA ILE A 166 -12.27 12.82 -2.50
C ILE A 166 -13.62 13.53 -2.69
#